data_8183bf69bf43b9b80e96b9175095656b
#
_entry.id   8183bf69bf43b9b80e96b9175095656b
#
_cell.length_a   1.000
_cell.length_b   1.000
_cell.length_c   1.000
_cell.angle_alpha   90.00
_cell.angle_beta   90.00
_cell.angle_gamma   90.00
#
_symmetry.space_group_name_H-M   'P 1'
#
loop_
_entity.id
_entity.type
_entity.pdbx_description
1 polymer ?
#
loop_
_entity_poly.entity_id
_entity_poly.type
_entity_poly.pdbx_seq_one_letter_code
_entity_poly.pdbx_strand_id
1 'polypeptide(L)'
;MTSSYARPRPQEVARVTSEAAELLEVLWGRASTAPVSASQLRVLFILEHHEGINLRTLADDLGSTPPSTSRLCDRLQAVGFVERRPGATSRRELRLYLSRRGRAFLVDLRSRRERALQSVLEHMPAEQRTALLEGLVAFCAAAAQEIHEDDVADVRTA
;
A
#
# COMPACT_ATOMS: atom_id res chain seq x y z
N MET A 1 20.59 3.42 -39.01
CA MET A 1 21.24 2.54 -38.02
C MET A 1 20.22 2.29 -36.93
N THR A 2 19.46 1.20 -37.02
CA THR A 2 18.48 0.77 -36.03
C THR A 2 19.25 0.17 -34.88
N SER A 3 19.36 0.92 -33.77
CA SER A 3 19.92 0.41 -32.53
C SER A 3 19.00 -0.73 -32.05
N SER A 4 19.48 -1.95 -32.15
CA SER A 4 18.85 -3.15 -31.60
C SER A 4 18.94 -3.03 -30.07
N TYR A 5 17.98 -2.36 -29.45
CA TYR A 5 17.84 -2.41 -28.00
C TYR A 5 17.47 -3.86 -27.63
N ALA A 6 18.46 -4.59 -27.14
CA ALA A 6 18.21 -5.89 -26.53
C ALA A 6 17.09 -5.72 -25.49
N ARG A 7 16.08 -6.60 -25.53
CA ARG A 7 14.98 -6.57 -24.57
C ARG A 7 15.55 -6.68 -23.16
N PRO A 8 15.22 -5.75 -22.23
CA PRO A 8 15.74 -5.78 -20.89
C PRO A 8 15.34 -7.10 -20.20
N ARG A 9 16.27 -7.67 -19.45
CA ARG A 9 16.04 -8.90 -18.70
C ARG A 9 15.17 -8.59 -17.46
N PRO A 10 14.30 -9.49 -17.01
CA PRO A 10 13.50 -9.27 -15.80
C PRO A 10 14.33 -8.86 -14.57
N GLN A 11 15.52 -9.45 -14.39
CA GLN A 11 16.42 -9.11 -13.29
C GLN A 11 16.93 -7.66 -13.33
N GLU A 12 17.19 -7.14 -14.52
CA GLU A 12 17.61 -5.75 -14.71
C GLU A 12 16.48 -4.79 -14.38
N VAL A 13 15.28 -5.09 -14.85
CA VAL A 13 14.07 -4.31 -14.53
C VAL A 13 13.79 -4.35 -13.03
N ALA A 14 13.87 -5.53 -12.39
CA ALA A 14 13.65 -5.69 -10.95
C ALA A 14 14.64 -4.84 -10.13
N ARG A 15 15.93 -4.83 -10.50
CA ARG A 15 16.94 -4.00 -9.83
C ARG A 15 16.59 -2.51 -9.91
N VAL A 16 16.30 -2.01 -11.11
CA VAL A 16 15.96 -0.59 -11.30
C VAL A 16 14.66 -0.22 -10.58
N THR A 17 13.68 -1.14 -10.56
CA THR A 17 12.42 -0.94 -9.84
C THR A 17 12.66 -0.86 -8.33
N SER A 18 13.54 -1.70 -7.77
CA SER A 18 13.91 -1.63 -6.34
C SER A 18 14.61 -0.31 -6.00
N GLU A 19 15.56 0.12 -6.82
CA GLU A 19 16.23 1.42 -6.66
C GLU A 19 15.22 2.58 -6.72
N ALA A 20 14.28 2.52 -7.66
CA ALA A 20 13.22 3.52 -7.77
C ALA A 20 12.30 3.53 -6.53
N ALA A 21 11.98 2.35 -5.97
CA ALA A 21 11.17 2.24 -4.75
C ALA A 21 11.87 2.90 -3.55
N GLU A 22 13.18 2.71 -3.39
CA GLU A 22 13.97 3.39 -2.34
C GLU A 22 13.92 4.93 -2.48
N LEU A 23 14.06 5.44 -3.71
CA LEU A 23 13.94 6.87 -3.98
C LEU A 23 12.52 7.40 -3.72
N LEU A 24 11.48 6.61 -4.04
CA LEU A 24 10.11 6.96 -3.73
C LEU A 24 9.87 7.07 -2.23
N GLU A 25 10.42 6.17 -1.43
CA GLU A 25 10.34 6.25 0.04
C GLU A 25 10.96 7.55 0.57
N VAL A 26 12.12 7.97 0.04
CA VAL A 26 12.77 9.24 0.41
C VAL A 26 11.90 10.44 0.01
N LEU A 27 11.36 10.45 -1.20
CA LEU A 27 10.48 11.53 -1.68
C LEU A 27 9.21 11.64 -0.82
N TRP A 28 8.58 10.51 -0.52
CA TRP A 28 7.36 10.46 0.28
C TRP A 28 7.64 10.76 1.76
N GLY A 29 8.81 10.37 2.27
CA GLY A 29 9.23 10.74 3.62
C GLY A 29 9.37 12.25 3.78
N ARG A 30 9.93 12.95 2.79
CA ARG A 30 10.03 14.42 2.77
C ARG A 30 8.67 15.10 2.63
N ALA A 31 7.75 14.52 1.88
CA ALA A 31 6.41 15.04 1.68
C ALA A 31 5.43 14.69 2.82
N SER A 32 5.83 13.81 3.73
CA SER A 32 4.97 13.30 4.80
C SER A 32 5.13 14.13 6.06
N THR A 33 4.09 14.86 6.42
CA THR A 33 3.85 15.38 7.78
C THR A 33 2.92 14.44 8.56
N ALA A 34 2.84 13.17 8.15
CA ALA A 34 1.85 12.24 8.66
C ALA A 34 2.14 11.83 10.10
N PRO A 35 1.14 11.87 10.98
CA PRO A 35 1.28 11.46 12.40
C PRO A 35 1.28 9.93 12.57
N VAL A 36 1.56 9.16 11.49
CA VAL A 36 1.49 7.70 11.47
C VAL A 36 2.80 7.09 10.98
N SER A 37 3.21 5.99 11.60
CA SER A 37 4.35 5.19 11.17
C SER A 37 4.02 4.34 9.92
N ALA A 38 5.06 3.79 9.25
CA ALA A 38 4.87 2.89 8.13
C ALA A 38 3.99 1.68 8.48
N SER A 39 4.19 1.07 9.66
CA SER A 39 3.36 -0.05 10.13
C SER A 39 1.90 0.36 10.36
N GLN A 40 1.66 1.55 10.89
CA GLN A 40 0.30 2.08 11.04
C GLN A 40 -0.35 2.37 9.69
N LEU A 41 0.43 2.86 8.72
CA LEU A 41 -0.07 3.10 7.37
C LEU A 41 -0.48 1.79 6.67
N ARG A 42 0.28 0.69 6.86
CA ARG A 42 -0.11 -0.64 6.37
C ARG A 42 -1.45 -1.09 6.94
N VAL A 43 -1.69 -0.88 8.24
CA VAL A 43 -3.01 -1.16 8.85
C VAL A 43 -4.13 -0.40 8.13
N LEU A 44 -3.93 0.90 7.86
CA LEU A 44 -4.95 1.70 7.17
C LEU A 44 -5.22 1.21 5.75
N PHE A 45 -4.19 0.80 5.00
CA PHE A 45 -4.36 0.23 3.66
C PHE A 45 -5.11 -1.11 3.68
N ILE A 46 -4.78 -2.01 4.62
CA ILE A 46 -5.50 -3.27 4.76
C ILE A 46 -6.98 -3.02 5.08
N LEU A 47 -7.27 -2.14 6.03
CA LEU A 47 -8.65 -1.81 6.41
C LEU A 47 -9.45 -1.10 5.32
N GLU A 48 -8.79 -0.41 4.39
CA GLU A 48 -9.45 0.20 3.23
C GLU A 48 -9.98 -0.85 2.26
N HIS A 49 -9.25 -1.95 2.09
CA HIS A 49 -9.62 -3.04 1.17
C HIS A 49 -10.44 -4.14 1.84
N HIS A 50 -10.27 -4.33 3.15
CA HIS A 50 -10.91 -5.39 3.95
C HIS A 50 -11.66 -4.78 5.14
N GLU A 51 -12.78 -4.12 4.88
CA GLU A 51 -13.61 -3.52 5.94
C GLU A 51 -14.22 -4.58 6.85
N GLY A 52 -14.18 -4.34 8.14
CA GLY A 52 -14.83 -5.21 9.12
C GLY A 52 -14.07 -6.51 9.40
N ILE A 53 -12.76 -6.53 9.20
CA ILE A 53 -11.94 -7.68 9.61
C ILE A 53 -11.74 -7.69 11.12
N ASN A 54 -11.48 -8.87 11.68
CA ASN A 54 -11.13 -9.01 13.09
C ASN A 54 -9.62 -8.77 13.31
N LEU A 55 -9.22 -8.63 14.58
CA LEU A 55 -7.83 -8.34 14.94
C LEU A 55 -6.87 -9.47 14.53
N ARG A 56 -7.32 -10.73 14.57
CA ARG A 56 -6.49 -11.88 14.23
C ARG A 56 -6.16 -11.90 12.74
N THR A 57 -7.18 -11.78 11.90
CA THR A 57 -7.00 -11.68 10.44
C THR A 57 -6.09 -10.50 10.09
N LEU A 58 -6.29 -9.33 10.70
CA LEU A 58 -5.41 -8.19 10.48
C LEU A 58 -3.96 -8.47 10.90
N ALA A 59 -3.73 -9.22 11.99
CA ALA A 59 -2.40 -9.58 12.44
C ALA A 59 -1.73 -10.55 11.46
N ASP A 60 -2.48 -11.50 10.92
CA ASP A 60 -2.01 -12.45 9.91
C ASP A 60 -1.62 -11.70 8.62
N ASP A 61 -2.47 -10.81 8.10
CA ASP A 61 -2.21 -9.98 6.91
C ASP A 61 -0.99 -9.04 7.09
N LEU A 62 -0.71 -8.62 8.32
CA LEU A 62 0.46 -7.80 8.64
C LEU A 62 1.74 -8.62 8.83
N GLY A 63 1.64 -9.95 8.93
CA GLY A 63 2.75 -10.80 9.37
C GLY A 63 3.23 -10.44 10.78
N SER A 64 2.30 -10.11 11.68
CA SER A 64 2.58 -9.58 13.01
C SER A 64 1.81 -10.34 14.09
N THR A 65 2.19 -10.12 15.35
CA THR A 65 1.48 -10.73 16.48
C THR A 65 0.21 -9.94 16.84
N PRO A 66 -0.87 -10.61 17.32
CA PRO A 66 -2.08 -9.93 17.76
C PRO A 66 -1.85 -8.81 18.80
N PRO A 67 -0.97 -8.97 19.82
CA PRO A 67 -0.67 -7.88 20.75
C PRO A 67 -0.04 -6.66 20.10
N SER A 68 0.88 -6.86 19.15
CA SER A 68 1.52 -5.76 18.41
C SER A 68 0.53 -5.05 17.52
N THR A 69 -0.30 -5.81 16.81
CA THR A 69 -1.38 -5.29 15.96
C THR A 69 -2.42 -4.51 16.77
N SER A 70 -2.80 -5.01 17.96
CA SER A 70 -3.70 -4.28 18.85
C SER A 70 -3.16 -2.90 19.23
N ARG A 71 -1.86 -2.80 19.57
CA ARG A 71 -1.22 -1.52 19.90
C ARG A 71 -1.20 -0.54 18.72
N LEU A 72 -1.03 -1.04 17.48
CA LEU A 72 -1.13 -0.21 16.28
C LEU A 72 -2.56 0.33 16.13
N CYS A 73 -3.57 -0.55 16.27
CA CYS A 73 -4.97 -0.17 16.21
C CYS A 73 -5.37 0.81 17.31
N ASP A 74 -4.89 0.63 18.55
CA ASP A 74 -5.16 1.54 19.68
C ASP A 74 -4.66 2.96 19.39
N ARG A 75 -3.43 3.08 18.84
CA ARG A 75 -2.87 4.37 18.45
C ARG A 75 -3.65 5.01 17.30
N LEU A 76 -4.05 4.22 16.30
CA LEU A 76 -4.86 4.71 15.18
C LEU A 76 -6.27 5.10 15.60
N GLN A 77 -6.86 4.41 16.58
CA GLN A 77 -8.13 4.77 17.17
C GLN A 77 -8.01 6.07 17.98
N ALA A 78 -6.93 6.25 18.74
CA ALA A 78 -6.68 7.47 19.51
C ALA A 78 -6.60 8.73 18.62
N VAL A 79 -6.06 8.61 17.40
CA VAL A 79 -6.05 9.72 16.42
C VAL A 79 -7.32 9.76 15.55
N GLY A 80 -8.26 8.83 15.77
CA GLY A 80 -9.55 8.80 15.12
C GLY A 80 -9.54 8.26 13.68
N PHE A 81 -8.54 7.47 13.28
CA PHE A 81 -8.45 6.89 11.94
C PHE A 81 -9.09 5.51 11.82
N VAL A 82 -9.18 4.77 12.93
CA VAL A 82 -9.76 3.44 13.01
C VAL A 82 -10.91 3.44 14.01
N GLU A 83 -11.94 2.67 13.73
CA GLU A 83 -13.09 2.43 14.60
C GLU A 83 -13.22 0.94 14.89
N ARG A 84 -13.61 0.62 16.13
CA ARG A 84 -14.01 -0.73 16.54
C ARG A 84 -15.50 -0.79 16.68
N ARG A 85 -16.14 -1.76 16.03
CA ARG A 85 -17.58 -1.99 16.12
C ARG A 85 -17.87 -3.45 16.46
N PRO A 86 -18.95 -3.76 17.18
CA PRO A 86 -19.38 -5.14 17.38
C PRO A 86 -19.65 -5.84 16.04
N GLY A 87 -19.27 -7.12 15.93
CA GLY A 87 -19.58 -7.94 14.76
C GLY A 87 -21.09 -8.19 14.64
N ALA A 88 -21.57 -8.42 13.40
CA ALA A 88 -22.96 -8.67 13.11
C ALA A 88 -23.47 -10.00 13.73
N THR A 89 -22.60 -11.02 13.77
CA THR A 89 -22.92 -12.37 14.28
C THR A 89 -22.62 -12.56 15.76
N SER A 90 -21.71 -11.76 16.33
CA SER A 90 -21.37 -11.82 17.75
C SER A 90 -20.96 -10.43 18.26
N ARG A 91 -21.72 -9.93 19.25
CA ARG A 91 -21.38 -8.67 19.92
C ARG A 91 -20.07 -8.72 20.72
N ARG A 92 -19.54 -9.92 20.98
CA ARG A 92 -18.24 -10.11 21.65
C ARG A 92 -17.07 -10.00 20.71
N GLU A 93 -17.30 -10.18 19.41
CA GLU A 93 -16.28 -10.05 18.38
C GLU A 93 -16.21 -8.60 17.90
N LEU A 94 -15.07 -7.95 18.15
CA LEU A 94 -14.83 -6.59 17.66
C LEU A 94 -14.26 -6.64 16.23
N ARG A 95 -14.90 -5.87 15.37
CA ARG A 95 -14.48 -5.67 13.97
C ARG A 95 -13.87 -4.29 13.80
N LEU A 96 -12.83 -4.23 12.98
CA LEU A 96 -12.05 -3.04 12.69
C LEU A 96 -12.50 -2.41 11.38
N TYR A 97 -12.67 -1.11 11.39
CA TYR A 97 -13.10 -0.32 10.25
C TYR A 97 -12.24 0.93 10.10
N LEU A 98 -12.02 1.31 8.85
CA LEU A 98 -11.46 2.62 8.57
C LEU A 98 -12.54 3.69 8.83
N SER A 99 -12.22 4.67 9.66
CA SER A 99 -13.13 5.78 9.93
C SER A 99 -13.25 6.73 8.73
N ARG A 100 -14.24 7.63 8.73
CA ARG A 100 -14.33 8.70 7.74
C ARG A 100 -13.06 9.55 7.72
N ARG A 101 -12.49 9.84 8.90
CA ARG A 101 -11.24 10.61 9.04
C ARG A 101 -10.04 9.82 8.51
N GLY A 102 -9.99 8.51 8.74
CA GLY A 102 -8.95 7.63 8.19
C GLY A 102 -8.98 7.59 6.66
N ARG A 103 -10.17 7.49 6.07
CA ARG A 103 -10.33 7.57 4.59
C ARG A 103 -9.87 8.90 4.03
N ALA A 104 -10.29 10.02 4.64
CA ALA A 104 -9.85 11.34 4.22
C ALA A 104 -8.33 11.52 4.33
N PHE A 105 -7.72 10.96 5.38
CA PHE A 105 -6.28 10.95 5.55
C PHE A 105 -5.56 10.19 4.41
N LEU A 106 -6.06 9.02 3.99
CA LEU A 106 -5.47 8.25 2.89
C LEU A 106 -5.59 8.98 1.54
N VAL A 107 -6.72 9.63 1.27
CA VAL A 107 -6.90 10.46 0.08
C VAL A 107 -5.89 11.60 0.05
N ASP A 108 -5.74 12.33 1.15
CA ASP A 108 -4.80 13.44 1.26
C ASP A 108 -3.34 12.98 1.16
N LEU A 109 -3.01 11.83 1.76
CA LEU A 109 -1.70 11.21 1.64
C LEU A 109 -1.35 10.89 0.18
N ARG A 110 -2.27 10.27 -0.56
CA ARG A 110 -2.08 9.98 -2.00
C ARG A 110 -1.87 11.25 -2.80
N SER A 111 -2.70 12.25 -2.59
CA SER A 111 -2.56 13.53 -3.30
C SER A 111 -1.23 14.23 -3.03
N ARG A 112 -0.69 14.13 -1.82
CA ARG A 112 0.66 14.65 -1.52
C ARG A 112 1.76 13.85 -2.21
N ARG A 113 1.66 12.52 -2.24
CA ARG A 113 2.59 11.65 -2.94
C ARG A 113 2.58 11.89 -4.44
N GLU A 114 1.41 12.04 -5.03
CA GLU A 114 1.23 12.37 -6.45
C GLU A 114 1.88 13.71 -6.82
N ARG A 115 1.67 14.75 -6.01
CA ARG A 115 2.32 16.06 -6.23
C ARG A 115 3.84 15.98 -6.16
N ALA A 116 4.38 15.20 -5.20
CA ALA A 116 5.82 15.00 -5.10
C ALA A 116 6.39 14.27 -6.33
N LEU A 117 5.66 13.29 -6.87
CA LEU A 117 6.02 12.60 -8.11
C LEU A 117 5.91 13.52 -9.33
N GLN A 118 4.85 14.33 -9.42
CA GLN A 118 4.64 15.24 -10.53
C GLN A 118 5.84 16.16 -10.72
N SER A 119 6.38 16.71 -9.64
CA SER A 119 7.57 17.57 -9.70
C SER A 119 8.80 16.85 -10.30
N VAL A 120 8.98 15.56 -10.04
CA VAL A 120 10.06 14.76 -10.65
C VAL A 120 9.75 14.49 -12.12
N LEU A 121 8.53 14.09 -12.43
CA LEU A 121 8.10 13.73 -13.78
C LEU A 121 8.12 14.91 -14.76
N GLU A 122 7.96 16.14 -14.27
CA GLU A 122 8.09 17.36 -15.09
C GLU A 122 9.50 17.53 -15.68
N HIS A 123 10.52 16.98 -15.02
CA HIS A 123 11.90 17.02 -15.51
C HIS A 123 12.22 15.88 -16.50
N MET A 124 11.32 14.94 -16.72
CA MET A 124 11.50 13.85 -17.68
C MET A 124 11.05 14.25 -19.08
N PRO A 125 11.75 13.84 -20.17
CA PRO A 125 11.28 13.96 -21.53
C PRO A 125 9.92 13.28 -21.73
N ALA A 126 9.08 13.85 -22.61
CA ALA A 126 7.70 13.38 -22.81
C ALA A 126 7.61 11.91 -23.23
N GLU A 127 8.51 11.48 -24.13
CA GLU A 127 8.57 10.07 -24.58
C GLU A 127 8.90 9.09 -23.43
N GLN A 128 9.80 9.48 -22.54
CA GLN A 128 10.16 8.66 -21.38
C GLN A 128 9.02 8.60 -20.35
N ARG A 129 8.24 9.68 -20.18
CA ARG A 129 7.03 9.67 -19.34
C ARG A 129 5.97 8.71 -19.90
N THR A 130 5.79 8.68 -21.22
CA THR A 130 4.87 7.74 -21.87
C THR A 130 5.30 6.30 -21.63
N ALA A 131 6.57 5.98 -21.88
CA ALA A 131 7.12 4.65 -21.64
C ALA A 131 7.00 4.21 -20.16
N LEU A 132 7.24 5.14 -19.22
CA LEU A 132 7.07 4.88 -17.79
C LEU A 132 5.62 4.59 -17.44
N LEU A 133 4.67 5.35 -17.97
CA LEU A 133 3.24 5.14 -17.74
C LEU A 133 2.81 3.75 -18.24
N GLU A 134 3.17 3.39 -19.46
CA GLU A 134 2.85 2.09 -20.06
C GLU A 134 3.45 0.94 -19.24
N GLY A 135 4.74 1.08 -18.85
CA GLY A 135 5.43 0.09 -18.03
C GLY A 135 4.81 -0.08 -16.64
N LEU A 136 4.45 1.02 -15.98
CA LEU A 136 3.81 0.96 -14.67
C LEU A 136 2.40 0.37 -14.71
N VAL A 137 1.60 0.68 -15.74
CA VAL A 137 0.28 0.07 -15.92
C VAL A 137 0.40 -1.44 -16.09
N ALA A 138 1.33 -1.90 -16.93
CA ALA A 138 1.58 -3.32 -17.13
C ALA A 138 2.10 -4.00 -15.86
N PHE A 139 3.01 -3.36 -15.14
CA PHE A 139 3.54 -3.86 -13.87
C PHE A 139 2.45 -4.00 -12.81
N CYS A 140 1.61 -2.98 -12.63
CA CYS A 140 0.51 -3.03 -11.65
C CYS A 140 -0.48 -4.16 -11.96
N ALA A 141 -0.79 -4.38 -13.25
CA ALA A 141 -1.67 -5.48 -13.66
C ALA A 141 -1.06 -6.85 -13.33
N ALA A 142 0.23 -7.06 -13.62
CA ALA A 142 0.93 -8.30 -13.31
C ALA A 142 1.04 -8.55 -11.79
N ALA A 143 1.42 -7.53 -11.03
CA ALA A 143 1.55 -7.62 -9.57
C ALA A 143 0.20 -7.92 -8.88
N ALA A 144 -0.90 -7.35 -9.38
CA ALA A 144 -2.23 -7.63 -8.85
C ALA A 144 -2.66 -9.09 -9.07
N GLN A 145 -2.26 -9.70 -10.19
CA GLN A 145 -2.52 -11.12 -10.46
C GLN A 145 -1.72 -12.03 -9.50
N GLU A 146 -0.45 -11.75 -9.32
CA GLU A 146 0.42 -12.54 -8.45
C GLU A 146 -0.04 -12.50 -6.98
N ILE A 147 -0.40 -11.31 -6.47
CA ILE A 147 -0.96 -11.16 -5.12
C ILE A 147 -2.28 -11.93 -4.96
N HIS A 148 -3.13 -11.93 -5.97
CA HIS A 148 -4.41 -12.64 -5.92
C HIS A 148 -4.24 -14.17 -5.96
N GLU A 149 -3.27 -14.67 -6.69
CA GLU A 149 -2.95 -16.10 -6.77
C GLU A 149 -2.40 -16.64 -5.44
N ASP A 150 -1.57 -15.85 -4.75
CA ASP A 150 -1.03 -16.20 -3.42
C ASP A 150 -2.15 -16.26 -2.37
N ASP A 151 -3.09 -15.32 -2.36
CA ASP A 151 -4.25 -15.32 -1.45
C ASP A 151 -5.15 -16.56 -1.66
N VAL A 152 -5.32 -17.01 -2.91
CA VAL A 152 -6.12 -18.21 -3.24
C VAL A 152 -5.38 -19.50 -2.89
N ALA A 153 -4.05 -19.52 -2.97
CA ALA A 153 -3.24 -20.67 -2.60
C ALA A 153 -3.25 -20.92 -1.07
N ASP A 154 -3.17 -19.86 -0.27
CA ASP A 154 -3.21 -19.93 1.20
C ASP A 154 -4.58 -20.42 1.73
N VAL A 155 -5.68 -20.01 1.10
CA VAL A 155 -7.04 -20.48 1.46
C VAL A 155 -7.26 -21.96 1.16
N ARG A 156 -6.52 -22.55 0.22
CA ARG A 156 -6.62 -24.00 -0.13
C ARG A 156 -5.79 -24.90 0.78
N THR A 157 -4.86 -24.34 1.53
CA THR A 157 -3.92 -25.09 2.38
C THR A 157 -4.29 -25.03 3.88
N ALA A 158 -5.29 -24.24 4.26
CA ALA A 158 -5.83 -24.06 5.60
C ALA A 158 -7.14 -24.83 5.82
#